data_71c218312c2d7bb83e4244e7014caad7
#
_entry.id   71c218312c2d7bb83e4244e7014caad7
#
_cell.length_a   1.000
_cell.length_b   1.000
_cell.length_c   1.000
_cell.angle_alpha   90.00
_cell.angle_beta   90.00
_cell.angle_gamma   90.00
#
_symmetry.space_group_name_H-M   'P 1'
#
loop_
_entity.id
_entity.type
_entity.pdbx_description
1 polymer ?
#
loop_
_entity_poly.entity_id
_entity_poly.type
_entity_poly.pdbx_seq_one_letter_code
_entity_poly.pdbx_strand_id
1 'polypeptide(L)'
;QMDDGSTQAFDHVVLATQANQARQLLADASPAEAAVLDGFHYTPVDVVTHTDAALMPTRRRDWSPVNLRVTADRDVPESTIWINAVQPALRGAADVFQTVHPHRSPRADTLIGQTRFERPVVTAASQAALAQLARLHDEPQRRLWFCGAYAQAGIPLLESAVRSAHEVAARLGAPLESAPSGDVPR
;
A
#
# COMPACT_ATOMS: atom_id res chain seq x y z
N GLN A 1 -11.28 21.71 -3.92
CA GLN A 1 -12.67 21.80 -4.36
C GLN A 1 -13.38 20.52 -3.97
N MET A 2 -14.58 20.62 -3.45
CA MET A 2 -15.43 19.49 -3.07
C MET A 2 -16.24 18.98 -4.26
N ASP A 3 -16.82 17.78 -4.17
CA ASP A 3 -17.65 17.19 -5.24
C ASP A 3 -18.89 18.04 -5.58
N ASP A 4 -19.37 18.85 -4.63
CA ASP A 4 -20.46 19.81 -4.84
C ASP A 4 -20.02 21.14 -5.47
N GLY A 5 -18.74 21.26 -5.85
CA GLY A 5 -18.14 22.47 -6.44
C GLY A 5 -17.74 23.54 -5.42
N SER A 6 -18.01 23.35 -4.12
CA SER A 6 -17.62 24.28 -3.08
C SER A 6 -16.08 24.26 -2.86
N THR A 7 -15.55 25.38 -2.34
CA THR A 7 -14.13 25.51 -1.98
C THR A 7 -14.02 25.84 -0.49
N GLN A 8 -13.18 25.11 0.23
CA GLN A 8 -12.87 25.36 1.61
C GLN A 8 -11.38 25.62 1.79
N ALA A 9 -11.02 26.62 2.59
CA ALA A 9 -9.63 26.93 2.93
C ALA A 9 -9.24 26.25 4.25
N PHE A 10 -8.00 25.76 4.29
CA PHE A 10 -7.38 25.13 5.48
C PHE A 10 -5.99 25.70 5.70
N ASP A 11 -5.53 25.75 6.94
CA ASP A 11 -4.16 26.17 7.28
C ASP A 11 -3.14 25.14 6.76
N HIS A 12 -3.46 23.87 6.87
CA HIS A 12 -2.64 22.75 6.39
C HIS A 12 -3.50 21.70 5.70
N VAL A 13 -2.93 21.08 4.65
CA VAL A 13 -3.53 19.94 3.94
C VAL A 13 -2.53 18.78 3.97
N VAL A 14 -2.98 17.60 4.33
CA VAL A 14 -2.18 16.37 4.31
C VAL A 14 -2.79 15.42 3.28
N LEU A 15 -2.04 15.06 2.26
CA LEU A 15 -2.43 14.05 1.27
C LEU A 15 -1.84 12.70 1.70
N ALA A 16 -2.68 11.86 2.31
CA ALA A 16 -2.35 10.52 2.78
C ALA A 16 -2.77 9.44 1.76
N THR A 17 -2.63 9.74 0.48
CA THR A 17 -2.95 8.86 -0.65
C THR A 17 -1.67 8.26 -1.25
N GLN A 18 -1.76 7.51 -2.35
CA GLN A 18 -0.59 7.18 -3.15
C GLN A 18 -0.02 8.44 -3.84
N ALA A 19 1.28 8.46 -4.17
CA ALA A 19 1.91 9.63 -4.78
C ALA A 19 1.28 10.04 -6.11
N ASN A 20 0.98 9.07 -6.98
CA ASN A 20 0.29 9.32 -8.25
C ASN A 20 -1.13 9.88 -8.06
N GLN A 21 -1.85 9.42 -7.02
CA GLN A 21 -3.16 9.98 -6.65
C GLN A 21 -3.02 11.39 -6.08
N ALA A 22 -2.05 11.62 -5.18
CA ALA A 22 -1.74 12.95 -4.68
C ALA A 22 -1.44 13.92 -5.84
N ARG A 23 -0.65 13.47 -6.83
CA ARG A 23 -0.33 14.25 -8.03
C ARG A 23 -1.58 14.66 -8.83
N GLN A 24 -2.55 13.76 -8.95
CA GLN A 24 -3.83 14.02 -9.66
C GLN A 24 -4.76 14.97 -8.89
N LEU A 25 -4.70 14.94 -7.56
CA LEU A 25 -5.52 15.83 -6.72
C LEU A 25 -5.03 17.28 -6.72
N LEU A 26 -3.78 17.54 -7.11
CA LEU A 26 -3.20 18.87 -7.14
C LEU A 26 -3.49 19.54 -8.48
N ALA A 27 -4.40 20.51 -8.47
CA ALA A 27 -4.70 21.34 -9.67
C ALA A 27 -3.49 22.21 -10.05
N ASP A 28 -2.82 22.80 -9.05
CA ASP A 28 -1.72 23.76 -9.21
C ASP A 28 -0.46 23.27 -8.47
N ALA A 29 0.00 22.05 -8.79
CA ALA A 29 1.26 21.54 -8.23
C ALA A 29 2.44 22.41 -8.68
N SER A 30 3.27 22.83 -7.74
CA SER A 30 4.55 23.45 -8.09
C SER A 30 5.45 22.48 -8.86
N PRO A 31 6.43 22.96 -9.65
CA PRO A 31 7.37 22.08 -10.34
C PRO A 31 8.11 21.11 -9.40
N ALA A 32 8.41 21.56 -8.18
CA ALA A 32 9.07 20.74 -7.17
C ALA A 32 8.16 19.63 -6.65
N GLU A 33 6.89 19.93 -6.35
CA GLU A 33 5.89 18.94 -5.93
C GLU A 33 5.62 17.92 -7.04
N ALA A 34 5.43 18.38 -8.26
CA ALA A 34 5.23 17.49 -9.41
C ALA A 34 6.42 16.55 -9.59
N ALA A 35 7.66 17.08 -9.61
CA ALA A 35 8.85 16.26 -9.81
C ALA A 35 9.04 15.20 -8.69
N VAL A 36 8.73 15.56 -7.45
CA VAL A 36 8.79 14.62 -6.32
C VAL A 36 7.76 13.51 -6.47
N LEU A 37 6.50 13.86 -6.72
CA LEU A 37 5.41 12.87 -6.81
C LEU A 37 5.55 11.97 -8.03
N ASP A 38 5.97 12.51 -9.18
CA ASP A 38 6.21 11.76 -10.41
C ASP A 38 7.43 10.83 -10.32
N GLY A 39 8.32 11.03 -9.34
CA GLY A 39 9.44 10.13 -9.07
C GLY A 39 9.05 8.79 -8.43
N PHE A 40 7.82 8.65 -7.95
CA PHE A 40 7.29 7.40 -7.40
C PHE A 40 6.47 6.65 -8.45
N HIS A 41 7.02 5.56 -8.95
CA HIS A 41 6.36 4.74 -9.97
C HIS A 41 5.52 3.64 -9.33
N TYR A 42 4.44 3.28 -10.01
CA TYR A 42 3.50 2.25 -9.58
C TYR A 42 3.33 1.20 -10.67
N THR A 43 3.17 -0.06 -10.27
CA THR A 43 2.81 -1.15 -11.17
C THR A 43 1.45 -1.72 -10.81
N PRO A 44 0.64 -2.09 -11.81
CA PRO A 44 -0.65 -2.73 -11.56
C PRO A 44 -0.44 -4.12 -10.95
N VAL A 45 -1.33 -4.46 -10.02
CA VAL A 45 -1.35 -5.75 -9.32
C VAL A 45 -2.77 -6.30 -9.37
N ASP A 46 -2.95 -7.41 -10.06
CA ASP A 46 -4.23 -8.12 -10.07
C ASP A 46 -4.32 -9.01 -8.83
N VAL A 47 -5.43 -8.88 -8.10
CA VAL A 47 -5.73 -9.63 -6.88
C VAL A 47 -7.08 -10.27 -7.02
N VAL A 48 -7.16 -11.58 -6.78
CA VAL A 48 -8.41 -12.34 -6.77
C VAL A 48 -8.64 -12.95 -5.39
N THR A 49 -9.87 -12.82 -4.87
CA THR A 49 -10.33 -13.49 -3.66
C THR A 49 -11.24 -14.64 -4.06
N HIS A 50 -10.98 -15.84 -3.58
CA HIS A 50 -11.65 -17.05 -4.05
C HIS A 50 -11.62 -18.17 -3.00
N THR A 51 -12.34 -19.26 -3.28
CA THR A 51 -12.32 -20.50 -2.49
C THR A 51 -11.70 -21.69 -3.26
N ASP A 52 -11.06 -21.45 -4.41
CA ASP A 52 -10.44 -22.50 -5.22
C ASP A 52 -9.12 -22.99 -4.62
N ALA A 53 -9.16 -24.13 -3.93
CA ALA A 53 -7.96 -24.76 -3.37
C ALA A 53 -6.94 -25.24 -4.43
N ALA A 54 -7.32 -25.27 -5.70
CA ALA A 54 -6.40 -25.69 -6.76
C ALA A 54 -5.27 -24.68 -7.04
N LEU A 55 -5.35 -23.43 -6.53
CA LEU A 55 -4.25 -22.46 -6.56
C LEU A 55 -3.26 -22.65 -5.39
N MET A 56 -3.60 -23.52 -4.44
CA MET A 56 -2.73 -23.89 -3.32
C MET A 56 -1.85 -25.10 -3.67
N PRO A 57 -0.80 -25.41 -2.88
CA PRO A 57 -0.07 -26.67 -3.02
C PRO A 57 -1.00 -27.87 -2.97
N THR A 58 -0.72 -28.92 -3.75
CA THR A 58 -1.58 -30.09 -3.91
C THR A 58 -1.86 -30.81 -2.57
N ARG A 59 -0.87 -30.84 -1.69
CA ARG A 59 -1.02 -31.50 -0.39
C ARG A 59 -1.34 -30.45 0.67
N ARG A 60 -2.46 -30.60 1.39
CA ARG A 60 -2.86 -29.66 2.45
C ARG A 60 -1.79 -29.45 3.54
N ARG A 61 -1.00 -30.48 3.86
CA ARG A 61 0.09 -30.37 4.83
C ARG A 61 1.22 -29.41 4.41
N ASP A 62 1.30 -29.11 3.10
CA ASP A 62 2.30 -28.21 2.53
C ASP A 62 1.77 -26.75 2.44
N TRP A 63 0.55 -26.50 2.93
CA TRP A 63 -0.03 -25.17 2.94
C TRP A 63 0.62 -24.32 4.02
N SER A 64 1.02 -23.13 3.62
CA SER A 64 1.52 -22.07 4.49
C SER A 64 0.55 -20.89 4.48
N PRO A 65 0.62 -19.97 5.45
CA PRO A 65 -0.16 -18.73 5.40
C PRO A 65 0.06 -17.95 4.10
N VAL A 66 1.29 -17.99 3.55
CA VAL A 66 1.65 -17.41 2.25
C VAL A 66 2.35 -18.47 1.42
N ASN A 67 1.85 -18.71 0.21
CA ASN A 67 2.37 -19.71 -0.72
C ASN A 67 2.81 -19.00 -2.00
N LEU A 68 4.04 -19.23 -2.44
CA LEU A 68 4.59 -18.68 -3.66
C LEU A 68 4.70 -19.78 -4.72
N ARG A 69 4.24 -19.46 -5.94
CA ARG A 69 4.45 -20.28 -7.12
C ARG A 69 5.35 -19.52 -8.09
N VAL A 70 6.51 -20.08 -8.37
CA VAL A 70 7.45 -19.59 -9.36
C VAL A 70 7.48 -20.57 -10.52
N THR A 71 7.31 -20.07 -11.75
CA THR A 71 7.39 -20.87 -12.97
C THR A 71 8.38 -20.21 -13.94
N ALA A 72 9.04 -21.00 -14.76
CA ALA A 72 10.08 -20.51 -15.66
C ALA A 72 9.53 -19.62 -16.80
N ASP A 73 8.24 -19.71 -17.08
CA ASP A 73 7.53 -18.99 -18.14
C ASP A 73 6.89 -17.65 -17.65
N ARG A 74 7.10 -17.29 -16.40
CA ARG A 74 6.53 -16.08 -15.81
C ARG A 74 7.58 -15.29 -15.03
N ASP A 75 7.65 -13.99 -15.31
CA ASP A 75 8.59 -13.07 -14.65
C ASP A 75 8.14 -12.69 -13.23
N VAL A 76 6.84 -12.79 -12.96
CA VAL A 76 6.27 -12.42 -11.68
C VAL A 76 5.70 -13.66 -10.99
N PRO A 77 6.08 -13.94 -9.75
CA PRO A 77 5.54 -15.06 -8.99
C PRO A 77 4.07 -14.86 -8.65
N GLU A 78 3.28 -15.94 -8.70
CA GLU A 78 1.96 -16.00 -8.08
C GLU A 78 2.13 -16.12 -6.57
N SER A 79 1.40 -15.32 -5.80
CA SER A 79 1.38 -15.41 -4.34
C SER A 79 -0.04 -15.65 -3.86
N THR A 80 -0.27 -16.77 -3.17
CA THR A 80 -1.58 -17.10 -2.59
C THR A 80 -1.50 -17.06 -1.07
N ILE A 81 -2.30 -16.18 -0.48
CA ILE A 81 -2.48 -16.05 0.97
C ILE A 81 -3.67 -16.91 1.39
N TRP A 82 -3.46 -17.80 2.35
CA TRP A 82 -4.55 -18.53 3.00
C TRP A 82 -5.10 -17.66 4.14
N ILE A 83 -6.22 -17.02 3.89
CA ILE A 83 -6.79 -16.02 4.79
C ILE A 83 -7.12 -16.62 6.17
N ASN A 84 -7.65 -17.84 6.22
CA ASN A 84 -8.00 -18.52 7.48
C ASN A 84 -6.78 -18.78 8.38
N ALA A 85 -5.57 -18.85 7.81
CA ALA A 85 -4.35 -19.02 8.59
C ALA A 85 -3.86 -17.71 9.21
N VAL A 86 -4.14 -16.56 8.54
CA VAL A 86 -3.70 -15.23 9.00
C VAL A 86 -4.77 -14.46 9.78
N GLN A 87 -6.05 -14.87 9.67
CA GLN A 87 -7.18 -14.25 10.35
C GLN A 87 -7.79 -15.21 11.38
N PRO A 88 -7.47 -15.05 12.68
CA PRO A 88 -7.95 -15.96 13.71
C PRO A 88 -9.48 -16.12 13.75
N ALA A 89 -10.23 -15.07 13.44
CA ALA A 89 -11.70 -15.09 13.40
C ALA A 89 -12.28 -16.03 12.34
N LEU A 90 -11.50 -16.42 11.34
CA LEU A 90 -11.92 -17.32 10.26
C LEU A 90 -11.45 -18.77 10.46
N ARG A 91 -10.83 -19.09 11.60
CA ARG A 91 -10.43 -20.46 11.91
C ARG A 91 -11.66 -21.37 11.98
N GLY A 92 -11.63 -22.48 11.23
CA GLY A 92 -12.75 -23.45 11.17
C GLY A 92 -13.87 -23.07 10.20
N ALA A 93 -13.84 -21.90 9.57
CA ALA A 93 -14.71 -21.56 8.46
C ALA A 93 -14.22 -22.21 7.14
N ALA A 94 -15.02 -22.11 6.08
CA ALA A 94 -14.60 -22.49 4.73
C ALA A 94 -13.32 -21.75 4.33
N ASP A 95 -12.41 -22.44 3.63
CA ASP A 95 -11.14 -21.87 3.22
C ASP A 95 -11.34 -20.70 2.22
N VAL A 96 -10.73 -19.58 2.51
CA VAL A 96 -10.69 -18.39 1.66
C VAL A 96 -9.24 -18.07 1.31
N PHE A 97 -9.01 -17.78 0.06
CA PHE A 97 -7.70 -17.45 -0.48
C PHE A 97 -7.71 -16.09 -1.15
N GLN A 98 -6.58 -15.40 -1.09
CA GLN A 98 -6.32 -14.21 -1.87
C GLN A 98 -5.06 -14.44 -2.69
N THR A 99 -5.21 -14.46 -4.02
CA THR A 99 -4.08 -14.68 -4.94
C THR A 99 -3.73 -13.39 -5.66
N VAL A 100 -2.45 -13.05 -5.57
CA VAL A 100 -1.82 -11.91 -6.22
C VAL A 100 -1.10 -12.41 -7.47
N HIS A 101 -1.28 -11.74 -8.59
CA HIS A 101 -0.78 -12.14 -9.91
C HIS A 101 -1.13 -13.60 -10.26
N PRO A 102 -2.42 -13.97 -10.28
CA PRO A 102 -2.81 -15.34 -10.54
C PRO A 102 -2.31 -15.78 -11.93
N HIS A 103 -1.53 -16.87 -12.00
CA HIS A 103 -1.06 -17.44 -13.26
C HIS A 103 -2.19 -18.12 -14.04
N ARG A 104 -3.27 -18.45 -13.36
CA ARG A 104 -4.54 -18.91 -13.92
C ARG A 104 -5.70 -18.35 -13.13
N SER A 105 -6.82 -18.14 -13.76
CA SER A 105 -8.05 -17.74 -13.06
C SER A 105 -8.54 -18.88 -12.16
N PRO A 106 -9.05 -18.57 -10.96
CA PRO A 106 -9.82 -19.53 -10.19
C PRO A 106 -11.08 -19.95 -10.97
N ARG A 107 -11.69 -21.07 -10.61
CA ARG A 107 -12.96 -21.47 -11.20
C ARG A 107 -14.03 -20.41 -10.93
N ALA A 108 -14.88 -20.15 -11.90
CA ALA A 108 -15.88 -19.08 -11.84
C ALA A 108 -16.82 -19.19 -10.65
N ASP A 109 -17.20 -20.42 -10.27
CA ASP A 109 -18.09 -20.74 -9.14
C ASP A 109 -17.43 -20.53 -7.77
N THR A 110 -16.10 -20.34 -7.73
CA THR A 110 -15.31 -20.13 -6.52
C THR A 110 -14.83 -18.69 -6.35
N LEU A 111 -15.03 -17.84 -7.35
CA LEU A 111 -14.60 -16.43 -7.33
C LEU A 111 -15.52 -15.64 -6.39
N ILE A 112 -14.91 -14.97 -5.40
CA ILE A 112 -15.60 -14.06 -4.49
C ILE A 112 -15.48 -12.62 -5.00
N GLY A 113 -14.30 -12.24 -5.49
CA GLY A 113 -14.07 -10.90 -6.04
C GLY A 113 -12.72 -10.77 -6.72
N GLN A 114 -12.61 -9.76 -7.57
CA GLN A 114 -11.37 -9.40 -8.25
C GLN A 114 -11.17 -7.90 -8.19
N THR A 115 -9.95 -7.48 -7.95
CA THR A 115 -9.59 -6.05 -7.86
C THR A 115 -8.22 -5.85 -8.47
N ARG A 116 -8.03 -4.73 -9.14
CA ARG A 116 -6.73 -4.26 -9.60
C ARG A 116 -6.26 -3.14 -8.71
N PHE A 117 -5.09 -3.34 -8.08
CA PHE A 117 -4.41 -2.35 -7.28
C PHE A 117 -3.18 -1.82 -8.02
N GLU A 118 -2.61 -0.75 -7.50
CA GLU A 118 -1.30 -0.24 -7.88
C GLU A 118 -0.35 -0.36 -6.69
N ARG A 119 0.84 -0.86 -6.92
CA ARG A 119 1.89 -0.97 -5.88
C ARG A 119 3.08 -0.09 -6.25
N PRO A 120 3.60 0.69 -5.29
CA PRO A 120 4.82 1.46 -5.51
C PRO A 120 6.01 0.53 -5.75
N VAL A 121 6.85 0.90 -6.69
CA VAL A 121 8.09 0.17 -7.04
C VAL A 121 9.28 0.91 -6.45
N VAL A 122 10.11 0.19 -5.70
CA VAL A 122 11.34 0.76 -5.14
C VAL A 122 12.42 0.77 -6.22
N THR A 123 12.81 1.96 -6.63
CA THR A 123 13.83 2.22 -7.66
C THR A 123 14.82 3.27 -7.17
N ALA A 124 15.93 3.45 -7.88
CA ALA A 124 16.84 4.56 -7.62
C ALA A 124 16.13 5.93 -7.75
N ALA A 125 15.20 6.05 -8.70
CA ALA A 125 14.38 7.26 -8.86
C ALA A 125 13.48 7.52 -7.66
N SER A 126 12.80 6.49 -7.13
CA SER A 126 11.95 6.65 -5.95
C SER A 126 12.75 6.98 -4.68
N GLN A 127 13.99 6.49 -4.56
CA GLN A 127 14.88 6.87 -3.46
C GLN A 127 15.33 8.34 -3.57
N ALA A 128 15.64 8.80 -4.79
CA ALA A 128 15.95 10.20 -5.03
C ALA A 128 14.75 11.12 -4.75
N ALA A 129 13.55 10.70 -5.18
CA ALA A 129 12.29 11.40 -4.89
C ALA A 129 12.02 11.49 -3.38
N LEU A 130 12.30 10.42 -2.63
CA LEU A 130 12.15 10.41 -1.18
C LEU A 130 13.05 11.45 -0.49
N ALA A 131 14.31 11.58 -0.93
CA ALA A 131 15.21 12.61 -0.43
C ALA A 131 14.74 14.03 -0.78
N GLN A 132 14.13 14.22 -1.94
CA GLN A 132 13.53 15.49 -2.34
C GLN A 132 12.25 15.77 -1.55
N LEU A 133 11.42 14.76 -1.27
CA LEU A 133 10.23 14.89 -0.44
C LEU A 133 10.58 15.38 0.97
N ALA A 134 11.63 14.84 1.57
CA ALA A 134 12.09 15.30 2.88
C ALA A 134 12.47 16.80 2.85
N ARG A 135 13.22 17.24 1.83
CA ARG A 135 13.57 18.65 1.66
C ARG A 135 12.35 19.54 1.44
N LEU A 136 11.38 19.06 0.65
CA LEU A 136 10.12 19.75 0.40
C LEU A 136 9.33 19.95 1.72
N HIS A 137 9.34 18.96 2.60
CA HIS A 137 8.72 19.05 3.92
C HIS A 137 9.47 19.96 4.90
N ASP A 138 10.75 20.25 4.66
CA ASP A 138 11.54 21.14 5.48
C ASP A 138 11.46 22.61 5.02
N GLU A 139 10.72 22.91 3.95
CA GLU A 139 10.51 24.28 3.47
C GLU A 139 9.77 25.13 4.51
N PRO A 140 10.24 26.39 4.76
CA PRO A 140 9.53 27.29 5.66
C PRO A 140 8.09 27.58 5.20
N GLN A 141 7.18 27.68 6.15
CA GLN A 141 5.75 27.99 5.90
C GLN A 141 5.03 26.98 5.00
N ARG A 142 5.52 25.74 4.93
CA ARG A 142 4.88 24.67 4.17
C ARG A 142 3.48 24.39 4.72
N ARG A 143 2.48 24.31 3.82
CA ARG A 143 1.09 24.06 4.15
C ARG A 143 0.53 22.76 3.54
N LEU A 144 1.22 22.18 2.55
CA LEU A 144 0.83 20.97 1.87
C LEU A 144 1.82 19.84 2.20
N TRP A 145 1.30 18.74 2.72
CA TRP A 145 2.09 17.64 3.25
C TRP A 145 1.70 16.33 2.56
N PHE A 146 2.65 15.43 2.42
CA PHE A 146 2.47 14.13 1.79
C PHE A 146 2.90 13.03 2.73
N CYS A 147 2.05 12.02 2.93
CA CYS A 147 2.41 10.81 3.67
C CYS A 147 1.79 9.59 3.02
N GLY A 148 2.33 8.42 3.32
CA GLY A 148 1.91 7.14 2.75
C GLY A 148 3.06 6.15 2.72
N ALA A 149 2.81 4.93 2.28
CA ALA A 149 3.82 3.89 2.27
C ALA A 149 5.04 4.23 1.40
N TYR A 150 4.87 5.07 0.38
CA TYR A 150 5.94 5.53 -0.50
C TYR A 150 6.88 6.56 0.15
N ALA A 151 6.40 7.26 1.18
CA ALA A 151 7.09 8.38 1.82
C ALA A 151 8.11 7.95 2.90
N GLN A 152 8.47 6.67 2.92
CA GLN A 152 9.48 6.09 3.82
C GLN A 152 10.47 5.21 3.06
N ALA A 153 11.70 5.16 3.55
CA ALA A 153 12.72 4.28 3.01
C ALA A 153 12.40 2.80 3.26
N GLY A 154 12.79 1.93 2.32
CA GLY A 154 12.62 0.50 2.42
C GLY A 154 11.41 -0.02 1.65
N ILE A 155 10.83 -1.14 2.10
CA ILE A 155 9.68 -1.76 1.45
C ILE A 155 8.41 -0.98 1.80
N PRO A 156 7.58 -0.58 0.80
CA PRO A 156 6.35 0.18 1.05
C PRO A 156 5.28 -0.69 1.69
N LEU A 157 5.27 -0.75 3.01
CA LEU A 157 4.31 -1.49 3.83
C LEU A 157 3.39 -0.53 4.59
N LEU A 158 2.37 -1.07 5.23
CA LEU A 158 1.47 -0.31 6.10
C LEU A 158 2.23 0.42 7.21
N GLU A 159 3.22 -0.23 7.81
CA GLU A 159 4.11 0.36 8.82
C GLU A 159 4.85 1.61 8.29
N SER A 160 5.29 1.57 7.02
CA SER A 160 5.93 2.73 6.37
C SER A 160 4.95 3.90 6.24
N ALA A 161 3.67 3.61 5.94
CA ALA A 161 2.64 4.64 5.89
C ALA A 161 2.40 5.27 7.28
N VAL A 162 2.34 4.46 8.33
CA VAL A 162 2.18 4.94 9.72
C VAL A 162 3.35 5.81 10.11
N ARG A 163 4.59 5.39 9.87
CA ARG A 163 5.79 6.18 10.18
C ARG A 163 5.80 7.52 9.46
N SER A 164 5.49 7.55 8.18
CA SER A 164 5.44 8.80 7.42
C SER A 164 4.35 9.75 7.94
N ALA A 165 3.21 9.22 8.37
CA ALA A 165 2.15 10.02 8.98
C ALA A 165 2.59 10.62 10.33
N HIS A 166 3.31 9.84 11.16
CA HIS A 166 3.89 10.34 12.41
C HIS A 166 4.89 11.49 12.18
N GLU A 167 5.74 11.37 11.16
CA GLU A 167 6.70 12.43 10.80
C GLU A 167 5.99 13.73 10.39
N VAL A 168 4.94 13.63 9.58
CA VAL A 168 4.13 14.80 9.21
C VAL A 168 3.41 15.38 10.43
N ALA A 169 2.81 14.54 11.27
CA ALA A 169 2.14 14.99 12.50
C ALA A 169 3.12 15.74 13.44
N ALA A 170 4.34 15.22 13.60
CA ALA A 170 5.38 15.89 14.39
C ALA A 170 5.75 17.27 13.84
N ARG A 171 5.89 17.40 12.51
CA ARG A 171 6.14 18.70 11.85
C ARG A 171 4.98 19.70 12.03
N LEU A 172 3.77 19.19 12.15
CA LEU A 172 2.57 20.00 12.42
C LEU A 172 2.38 20.33 13.92
N GLY A 173 3.32 19.92 14.79
CA GLY A 173 3.22 20.16 16.22
C GLY A 173 2.25 19.25 16.96
N ALA A 174 1.80 18.17 16.33
CA ALA A 174 0.91 17.17 16.89
C ALA A 174 1.57 15.78 16.91
N PRO A 175 2.70 15.59 17.62
CA PRO A 175 3.34 14.27 17.69
C PRO A 175 2.36 13.29 18.35
N LEU A 176 2.17 12.12 17.71
CA LEU A 176 1.41 11.04 18.35
C LEU A 176 2.25 10.49 19.50
N GLU A 177 1.66 10.43 20.69
CA GLU A 177 2.25 9.69 21.80
C GLU A 177 2.40 8.22 21.34
N SER A 178 3.62 7.67 21.46
CA SER A 178 3.83 6.25 21.22
C SER A 178 2.88 5.49 22.13
N ALA A 179 2.01 4.66 21.55
CA ALA A 179 1.19 3.76 22.34
C ALA A 179 2.09 3.04 23.34
N PRO A 180 1.73 2.95 24.64
CA PRO A 180 2.51 2.19 25.59
C PRO A 180 2.69 0.81 24.99
N SER A 181 3.94 0.32 24.98
CA SER A 181 4.28 -1.01 24.55
C SER A 181 3.49 -2.01 25.38
N GLY A 182 2.28 -2.31 24.92
CA GLY A 182 1.45 -3.34 25.53
C GLY A 182 2.18 -4.67 25.37
N ASP A 183 2.53 -5.28 26.48
CA ASP A 183 2.95 -6.68 26.54
C ASP A 183 1.96 -7.50 25.72
N VAL A 184 2.38 -7.95 24.56
CA VAL A 184 1.67 -8.99 23.82
C VAL A 184 1.89 -10.27 24.61
N PRO A 185 0.88 -10.86 25.24
CA PRO A 185 1.03 -12.15 25.92
C PRO A 185 1.47 -13.19 24.89
N ARG A 186 2.51 -13.91 25.19
CA ARG A 186 3.09 -14.99 24.38
C ARG A 186 2.11 -16.17 24.25
#